data_5b3d6ca3c3724bb4db942e902e8ce4be
#
_entry.id   5b3d6ca3c3724bb4db942e902e8ce4be
#
_cell.length_a   1.000
_cell.length_b   1.000
_cell.length_c   1.000
_cell.angle_alpha   90.00
_cell.angle_beta   90.00
_cell.angle_gamma   90.00
#
_symmetry.space_group_name_H-M   'P 1'
#
loop_
_entity.id
_entity.type
_entity.pdbx_description
1 polymer ?
#
loop_
_entity_poly.entity_id
_entity_poly.type
_entity_poly.pdbx_seq_one_letter_code
_entity_poly.pdbx_strand_id
1 'polypeptide(L)'
;MGKGLRATRRVAALLLTTTLTICAALAPAAGPPARAAELPYRIEPAMTSAIGADQRGLVADGSLIVWQDSRDGTPDIFAYDLDDAREFRVAQAPGYRTQPAISGSLIIWVAGEEPGRRTIEGIDLTTRTTITVTDQPAEVADPAVSGNVVVWRERRGGSWDIVGKNLATGERFEVTRDPVNQAHPTVSGAAIVWQAYVDGNWDLYRFELGSRRVEQLTDTPDDEVKPVVAGSRVLFRRMPARGGPPSLVVRDLGSGAERVIVSDHMVMQGTMAGDLVAWEDWRTGLPDIYAYDIAHDQTFAVARSQQAYAPAVSSRAIAWFSRSDMRRSRVQALALVERLPTDPRDPPAVPSPDNMYVSETKHFMSSGFKSYWQAHGGPALFGYPLTEEFTEVNPTTGQERIVQYFERVKMEYDPNAPEDSRIALARLGADLTADRDFPAVPPTENSGDRRYFPETGHTIAYGFKEFWEKHGGLAIFGFPISEEFTENGRTVQYFERARFEFNPDATSEDDKVMLGLLGREALQRLGWLPRPPIDTTGL
;
A
#
# COMPACT_ATOMS: atom_id res chain seq x y z
N MET A 1 -38.07 -64.94 -58.23
CA MET A 1 -39.18 -64.64 -59.16
C MET A 1 -39.68 -63.26 -58.75
N GLY A 2 -39.66 -62.24 -59.45
CA GLY A 2 -39.60 -61.74 -60.76
C GLY A 2 -39.60 -60.23 -60.68
N LYS A 3 -38.77 -59.67 -61.46
CA LYS A 3 -38.93 -58.63 -62.50
C LYS A 3 -39.98 -57.57 -62.16
N GLY A 4 -39.77 -56.28 -62.23
CA GLY A 4 -38.99 -55.48 -63.14
C GLY A 4 -39.67 -54.11 -63.27
N LEU A 5 -39.03 -53.24 -63.80
CA LEU A 5 -39.22 -52.12 -64.72
C LEU A 5 -39.02 -50.70 -64.19
N ARG A 6 -38.11 -50.12 -64.97
CA ARG A 6 -37.76 -48.69 -65.01
C ARG A 6 -38.92 -47.83 -65.46
N ALA A 7 -39.03 -46.62 -64.93
CA ALA A 7 -39.63 -45.49 -65.70
C ALA A 7 -38.87 -44.20 -65.32
N THR A 8 -38.14 -43.71 -66.27
CA THR A 8 -37.56 -42.36 -66.39
C THR A 8 -38.67 -41.32 -66.54
N ARG A 9 -38.70 -40.30 -65.74
CA ARG A 9 -39.35 -39.00 -66.12
C ARG A 9 -38.42 -37.84 -65.74
N ARG A 10 -38.00 -37.16 -66.84
CA ARG A 10 -37.40 -35.82 -66.80
C ARG A 10 -38.47 -34.83 -66.32
N VAL A 11 -38.13 -34.01 -65.35
CA VAL A 11 -38.82 -32.77 -65.04
C VAL A 11 -37.82 -31.63 -64.94
N ALA A 12 -38.14 -30.57 -65.60
CA ALA A 12 -37.30 -29.38 -65.83
C ALA A 12 -36.95 -28.62 -64.57
N ALA A 13 -35.71 -28.11 -64.56
CA ALA A 13 -35.24 -27.18 -63.56
C ALA A 13 -35.86 -25.80 -63.80
N LEU A 14 -36.59 -25.33 -62.76
CA LEU A 14 -36.99 -23.92 -62.67
C LEU A 14 -36.05 -23.22 -61.72
N LEU A 15 -35.16 -22.37 -62.24
CA LEU A 15 -34.28 -21.51 -61.45
C LEU A 15 -35.12 -20.38 -60.85
N LEU A 16 -35.39 -20.45 -59.55
CA LEU A 16 -35.86 -19.30 -58.76
C LEU A 16 -34.62 -18.69 -58.08
N THR A 17 -34.18 -17.56 -58.61
CA THR A 17 -33.18 -16.69 -57.96
C THR A 17 -33.87 -15.92 -56.83
N THR A 18 -33.74 -16.40 -55.59
CA THR A 18 -34.06 -15.64 -54.39
C THR A 18 -32.83 -14.82 -53.99
N THR A 19 -32.87 -13.54 -54.24
CA THR A 19 -31.92 -12.55 -53.65
C THR A 19 -32.16 -12.47 -52.16
N LEU A 20 -31.21 -13.07 -51.39
CA LEU A 20 -31.16 -12.94 -49.95
C LEU A 20 -30.51 -11.60 -49.60
N THR A 21 -31.32 -10.59 -49.28
CA THR A 21 -30.84 -9.32 -48.70
C THR A 21 -30.40 -9.60 -47.27
N ILE A 22 -29.11 -9.73 -47.08
CA ILE A 22 -28.50 -9.78 -45.73
C ILE A 22 -28.57 -8.36 -45.16
N CYS A 23 -29.57 -8.06 -44.33
CA CYS A 23 -29.52 -6.94 -43.40
C CYS A 23 -28.48 -7.27 -42.37
N ALA A 24 -27.22 -6.82 -42.56
CA ALA A 24 -26.24 -6.74 -41.51
C ALA A 24 -26.75 -5.70 -40.49
N ALA A 25 -27.36 -6.17 -39.42
CA ALA A 25 -27.57 -5.35 -38.24
C ALA A 25 -26.18 -4.99 -37.72
N LEU A 26 -25.77 -3.72 -37.91
CA LEU A 26 -24.63 -3.14 -37.21
C LEU A 26 -24.95 -3.24 -35.71
N ALA A 27 -24.31 -4.18 -35.03
CA ALA A 27 -24.24 -4.13 -33.58
C ALA A 27 -23.66 -2.76 -33.18
N PRO A 28 -24.23 -2.06 -32.22
CA PRO A 28 -23.64 -0.82 -31.75
C PRO A 28 -22.20 -1.15 -31.32
N ALA A 29 -21.25 -0.35 -31.84
CA ALA A 29 -19.85 -0.46 -31.40
C ALA A 29 -19.85 -0.44 -29.87
N ALA A 30 -19.27 -1.48 -29.26
CA ALA A 30 -19.06 -1.48 -27.84
C ALA A 30 -18.30 -0.20 -27.50
N GLY A 31 -18.90 0.67 -26.72
CA GLY A 31 -18.22 1.85 -26.22
C GLY A 31 -16.90 1.42 -25.56
N PRO A 32 -15.92 2.31 -25.45
CA PRO A 32 -14.68 2.00 -24.77
C PRO A 32 -15.04 1.34 -23.42
N PRO A 33 -14.31 0.27 -22.99
CA PRO A 33 -14.61 -0.38 -21.74
C PRO A 33 -14.65 0.71 -20.67
N ALA A 34 -15.71 0.72 -19.87
CA ALA A 34 -15.84 1.65 -18.76
C ALA A 34 -14.55 1.55 -17.97
N ARG A 35 -13.80 2.65 -17.88
CA ARG A 35 -12.57 2.72 -17.07
C ARG A 35 -12.97 2.27 -15.67
N ALA A 36 -12.32 1.26 -15.14
CA ALA A 36 -12.56 0.83 -13.76
C ALA A 36 -12.48 2.09 -12.90
N ALA A 37 -13.49 2.32 -12.06
CA ALA A 37 -13.50 3.50 -11.20
C ALA A 37 -12.20 3.50 -10.40
N GLU A 38 -11.46 4.60 -10.42
CA GLU A 38 -10.22 4.70 -9.66
C GLU A 38 -10.55 4.76 -8.17
N LEU A 39 -9.76 4.06 -7.37
CA LEU A 39 -9.88 4.16 -5.91
C LEU A 39 -9.67 5.62 -5.47
N PRO A 40 -10.38 6.08 -4.42
CA PRO A 40 -10.25 7.46 -3.93
C PRO A 40 -8.93 7.73 -3.23
N TYR A 41 -8.05 6.75 -3.17
CA TYR A 41 -6.74 6.82 -2.54
C TYR A 41 -5.68 6.13 -3.40
N ARG A 42 -4.43 6.52 -3.19
CA ARG A 42 -3.24 5.79 -3.66
C ARG A 42 -2.77 4.83 -2.59
N ILE A 43 -2.09 3.80 -3.04
CA ILE A 43 -1.48 2.79 -2.18
C ILE A 43 0.03 2.97 -2.29
N GLU A 44 0.66 3.42 -1.21
CA GLU A 44 2.09 3.76 -1.19
C GLU A 44 2.84 2.95 -0.11
N PRO A 45 4.10 2.53 -0.35
CA PRO A 45 4.90 1.90 0.69
C PRO A 45 5.00 2.78 1.93
N ALA A 46 4.66 2.25 3.10
CA ALA A 46 4.65 3.01 4.34
C ALA A 46 5.72 2.55 5.34
N MET A 47 5.87 1.24 5.52
CA MET A 47 6.84 0.72 6.47
C MET A 47 7.33 -0.69 6.14
N THR A 48 8.52 -1.00 6.64
CA THR A 48 9.03 -2.35 6.83
C THR A 48 9.69 -2.42 8.20
N SER A 49 9.18 -3.27 9.10
CA SER A 49 9.73 -3.42 10.45
C SER A 49 11.10 -4.10 10.45
N ALA A 50 11.79 -4.06 11.58
CA ALA A 50 12.89 -4.98 11.86
C ALA A 50 12.42 -6.44 11.72
N ILE A 51 13.37 -7.35 11.44
CA ILE A 51 13.07 -8.79 11.41
C ILE A 51 12.73 -9.23 12.84
N GLY A 52 11.52 -9.74 13.01
CA GLY A 52 11.05 -10.28 14.28
C GLY A 52 11.09 -11.80 14.35
N ALA A 53 10.80 -12.34 15.51
CA ALA A 53 10.67 -13.76 15.77
C ALA A 53 9.26 -14.07 16.27
N ASP A 54 8.63 -15.08 15.66
CA ASP A 54 7.30 -15.56 16.09
C ASP A 54 6.24 -14.44 16.12
N GLN A 55 6.25 -13.56 15.10
CA GLN A 55 5.34 -12.43 14.99
C GLN A 55 3.91 -12.91 14.74
N ARG A 56 2.95 -12.36 15.50
CA ARG A 56 1.53 -12.75 15.46
C ARG A 56 0.62 -11.59 15.88
N GLY A 57 -0.69 -11.78 15.68
CA GLY A 57 -1.71 -10.87 16.21
C GLY A 57 -1.55 -9.44 15.68
N LEU A 58 -1.32 -9.30 14.37
CA LEU A 58 -1.26 -8.00 13.72
C LEU A 58 -2.61 -7.33 13.76
N VAL A 59 -2.67 -6.11 14.27
CA VAL A 59 -3.85 -5.25 14.30
C VAL A 59 -3.45 -3.82 13.95
N ALA A 60 -4.40 -3.03 13.45
CA ALA A 60 -4.16 -1.64 13.06
C ALA A 60 -5.38 -0.78 13.35
N ASP A 61 -5.15 0.47 13.79
CA ASP A 61 -6.17 1.50 13.88
C ASP A 61 -5.54 2.89 13.69
N GLY A 62 -6.15 3.75 12.87
CA GLY A 62 -5.59 5.04 12.50
C GLY A 62 -4.17 4.93 11.94
N SER A 63 -3.21 5.63 12.55
CA SER A 63 -1.78 5.59 12.19
C SER A 63 -1.00 4.45 12.85
N LEU A 64 -1.59 3.72 13.80
CA LEU A 64 -0.87 2.72 14.58
C LEU A 64 -1.05 1.31 14.00
N ILE A 65 0.07 0.60 13.86
CA ILE A 65 0.16 -0.80 13.50
C ILE A 65 0.79 -1.53 14.68
N VAL A 66 0.14 -2.55 15.23
CA VAL A 66 0.53 -3.20 16.49
C VAL A 66 0.62 -4.71 16.28
N TRP A 67 1.64 -5.34 16.86
CA TRP A 67 1.84 -6.79 16.75
C TRP A 67 2.55 -7.36 17.98
N GLN A 68 2.43 -8.67 18.15
CA GLN A 68 3.23 -9.46 19.06
C GLN A 68 4.55 -9.87 18.40
N ASP A 69 5.68 -9.80 19.11
CA ASP A 69 6.99 -10.18 18.62
C ASP A 69 7.83 -10.81 19.75
N SER A 70 8.51 -11.90 19.46
CA SER A 70 9.38 -12.61 20.40
C SER A 70 10.87 -12.39 20.12
N ARG A 71 11.26 -11.32 19.42
CA ARG A 71 12.66 -11.04 19.03
C ARG A 71 13.64 -10.98 20.21
N ASP A 72 13.15 -10.61 21.39
CA ASP A 72 13.94 -10.50 22.62
C ASP A 72 13.80 -11.76 23.53
N GLY A 73 13.29 -12.87 23.00
CA GLY A 73 13.17 -14.17 23.66
C GLY A 73 11.83 -14.44 24.31
N THR A 74 11.06 -13.43 24.72
CA THR A 74 9.68 -13.54 25.23
C THR A 74 8.72 -12.77 24.36
N PRO A 75 7.47 -13.24 24.18
CA PRO A 75 6.46 -12.49 23.44
C PRO A 75 6.17 -11.15 24.11
N ASP A 76 6.25 -10.08 23.34
CA ASP A 76 5.92 -8.73 23.80
C ASP A 76 5.20 -7.95 22.70
N ILE A 77 4.64 -6.77 23.02
CA ILE A 77 3.88 -5.96 22.09
C ILE A 77 4.76 -4.84 21.54
N PHE A 78 4.82 -4.78 20.21
CA PHE A 78 5.48 -3.74 19.44
C PHE A 78 4.45 -2.97 18.61
N ALA A 79 4.78 -1.73 18.32
CA ALA A 79 3.96 -0.87 17.47
C ALA A 79 4.85 -0.07 16.51
N TYR A 80 4.24 0.34 15.41
CA TYR A 80 4.78 1.33 14.49
C TYR A 80 3.76 2.45 14.32
N ASP A 81 4.21 3.68 14.50
CA ASP A 81 3.42 4.87 14.23
C ASP A 81 3.78 5.41 12.83
N LEU A 82 2.79 5.48 11.94
CA LEU A 82 2.95 5.99 10.58
C LEU A 82 3.22 7.50 10.55
N ASP A 83 2.72 8.26 11.53
CA ASP A 83 2.91 9.71 11.58
C ASP A 83 4.34 10.07 11.99
N ASP A 84 4.88 9.36 12.98
CA ASP A 84 6.25 9.55 13.46
C ASP A 84 7.28 8.69 12.70
N ALA A 85 6.84 7.80 11.81
CA ALA A 85 7.65 6.81 11.10
C ALA A 85 8.57 6.01 12.04
N ARG A 86 8.05 5.59 13.20
CA ARG A 86 8.83 5.01 14.29
C ARG A 86 8.26 3.70 14.80
N GLU A 87 9.14 2.68 14.90
CA GLU A 87 8.88 1.43 15.62
C GLU A 87 9.27 1.55 17.09
N PHE A 88 8.45 1.02 17.99
CA PHE A 88 8.73 1.02 19.43
C PHE A 88 8.08 -0.16 20.15
N ARG A 89 8.63 -0.51 21.30
CA ARG A 89 7.98 -1.42 22.27
C ARG A 89 6.89 -0.66 23.00
N VAL A 90 5.70 -1.23 23.07
CA VAL A 90 4.52 -0.58 23.65
C VAL A 90 4.65 -0.42 25.17
N ALA A 91 5.06 -1.47 25.86
CA ALA A 91 5.30 -1.41 27.30
C ALA A 91 6.74 -1.01 27.63
N GLN A 92 6.95 -0.27 28.74
CA GLN A 92 8.27 0.25 29.12
C GLN A 92 9.27 -0.86 29.52
N ALA A 93 8.79 -1.95 30.10
CA ALA A 93 9.61 -3.08 30.53
C ALA A 93 9.23 -4.34 29.75
N PRO A 94 10.18 -5.25 29.45
CA PRO A 94 9.89 -6.54 28.86
C PRO A 94 8.89 -7.34 29.71
N GLY A 95 8.01 -8.11 29.06
CA GLY A 95 7.05 -8.97 29.74
C GLY A 95 6.43 -9.97 28.79
N TYR A 96 5.74 -11.00 29.31
CA TYR A 96 5.02 -11.97 28.51
C TYR A 96 3.65 -11.37 28.11
N ARG A 97 3.56 -10.85 26.90
CA ARG A 97 2.37 -10.16 26.36
C ARG A 97 2.03 -10.69 24.98
N THR A 98 0.76 -11.01 24.80
CA THR A 98 0.26 -11.67 23.59
C THR A 98 -1.11 -11.12 23.20
N GLN A 99 -1.57 -11.41 21.98
CA GLN A 99 -2.91 -11.10 21.50
C GLN A 99 -3.28 -9.61 21.68
N PRO A 100 -2.55 -8.69 21.04
CA PRO A 100 -2.89 -7.28 21.11
C PRO A 100 -4.21 -6.97 20.43
N ALA A 101 -4.93 -5.95 20.97
CA ALA A 101 -6.04 -5.29 20.31
C ALA A 101 -5.88 -3.77 20.50
N ILE A 102 -6.44 -2.99 19.56
CA ILE A 102 -6.26 -1.53 19.52
C ILE A 102 -7.56 -0.82 19.20
N SER A 103 -7.74 0.36 19.82
CA SER A 103 -8.75 1.34 19.43
C SER A 103 -8.22 2.75 19.72
N GLY A 104 -7.94 3.52 18.68
CA GLY A 104 -7.27 4.82 18.80
C GLY A 104 -5.89 4.69 19.45
N SER A 105 -5.69 5.41 20.57
CA SER A 105 -4.44 5.34 21.36
C SER A 105 -4.41 4.21 22.40
N LEU A 106 -5.52 3.53 22.60
CA LEU A 106 -5.65 2.45 23.58
C LEU A 106 -5.20 1.12 22.98
N ILE A 107 -4.12 0.54 23.53
CA ILE A 107 -3.65 -0.79 23.19
C ILE A 107 -3.82 -1.69 24.40
N ILE A 108 -4.47 -2.84 24.22
CA ILE A 108 -4.65 -3.86 25.24
C ILE A 108 -4.02 -5.19 24.80
N TRP A 109 -3.71 -6.06 25.74
CA TRP A 109 -3.09 -7.37 25.48
C TRP A 109 -3.42 -8.37 26.59
N VAL A 110 -3.19 -9.64 26.31
CA VAL A 110 -3.18 -10.69 27.33
C VAL A 110 -1.79 -10.75 27.93
N ALA A 111 -1.68 -10.57 29.26
CA ALA A 111 -0.46 -10.66 30.02
C ALA A 111 -0.38 -11.96 30.82
N GLY A 112 0.83 -12.53 30.96
CA GLY A 112 1.10 -13.77 31.70
C GLY A 112 1.24 -15.02 30.82
N GLU A 113 2.19 -15.87 31.20
CA GLU A 113 2.54 -17.08 30.45
C GLU A 113 1.56 -18.23 30.70
N GLU A 114 1.22 -18.48 31.97
CA GLU A 114 0.38 -19.60 32.37
C GLU A 114 -1.10 -19.35 32.06
N PRO A 115 -1.79 -20.24 31.31
CA PRO A 115 -3.17 -20.00 30.87
C PRO A 115 -4.14 -19.64 31.99
N GLY A 116 -4.10 -20.30 33.12
CA GLY A 116 -5.00 -20.04 34.27
C GLY A 116 -4.63 -18.82 35.12
N ARG A 117 -3.58 -18.09 34.76
CA ARG A 117 -3.03 -16.94 35.51
C ARG A 117 -2.82 -15.71 34.64
N ARG A 118 -3.59 -15.56 33.58
CA ARG A 118 -3.51 -14.44 32.66
C ARG A 118 -4.42 -13.31 33.10
N THR A 119 -3.97 -12.11 32.78
CA THR A 119 -4.76 -10.87 32.90
C THR A 119 -4.90 -10.21 31.56
N ILE A 120 -5.86 -9.30 31.44
CA ILE A 120 -5.93 -8.36 30.31
C ILE A 120 -5.50 -7.01 30.85
N GLU A 121 -4.48 -6.45 30.26
CA GLU A 121 -3.87 -5.17 30.61
C GLU A 121 -3.74 -4.32 29.34
N GLY A 122 -3.38 -3.06 29.53
CA GLY A 122 -3.19 -2.16 28.39
C GLY A 122 -2.47 -0.89 28.77
N ILE A 123 -2.36 -0.02 27.78
CA ILE A 123 -1.83 1.33 27.89
C ILE A 123 -2.59 2.27 26.97
N ASP A 124 -2.87 3.45 27.42
CA ASP A 124 -3.24 4.57 26.59
C ASP A 124 -1.97 5.36 26.24
N LEU A 125 -1.61 5.37 24.94
CA LEU A 125 -0.39 6.02 24.45
C LEU A 125 -0.43 7.55 24.56
N THR A 126 -1.62 8.16 24.56
CA THR A 126 -1.78 9.62 24.69
C THR A 126 -1.47 10.07 26.10
N THR A 127 -2.03 9.39 27.09
CA THR A 127 -1.84 9.71 28.52
C THR A 127 -0.65 8.98 29.14
N ARG A 128 -0.13 7.95 28.46
CA ARG A 128 0.91 7.01 28.93
C ARG A 128 0.54 6.29 30.23
N THR A 129 -0.76 6.13 30.46
CA THR A 129 -1.27 5.44 31.66
C THR A 129 -1.50 3.96 31.37
N THR A 130 -1.07 3.11 32.28
CA THR A 130 -1.38 1.67 32.25
C THR A 130 -2.80 1.42 32.69
N ILE A 131 -3.46 0.44 32.04
CA ILE A 131 -4.85 0.09 32.26
C ILE A 131 -4.93 -1.38 32.69
N THR A 132 -5.65 -1.64 33.78
CA THR A 132 -6.00 -2.98 34.24
C THR A 132 -7.44 -3.28 33.81
N VAL A 133 -7.61 -4.20 32.87
CA VAL A 133 -8.92 -4.62 32.40
C VAL A 133 -9.51 -5.67 33.32
N THR A 134 -8.73 -6.73 33.63
CA THR A 134 -9.15 -7.79 34.56
C THR A 134 -8.45 -7.65 35.89
N ASP A 135 -9.22 -7.61 36.99
CA ASP A 135 -8.68 -7.37 38.34
C ASP A 135 -8.08 -8.64 38.98
N GLN A 136 -8.42 -9.82 38.46
CA GLN A 136 -7.95 -11.11 38.93
C GLN A 136 -7.46 -11.96 37.76
N PRO A 137 -6.37 -12.74 37.94
CA PRO A 137 -5.92 -13.70 36.95
C PRO A 137 -6.99 -14.77 36.68
N ALA A 138 -7.18 -15.10 35.40
CA ALA A 138 -8.12 -16.11 34.94
C ALA A 138 -7.62 -16.76 33.64
N GLU A 139 -8.36 -17.73 33.13
CA GLU A 139 -8.14 -18.25 31.77
C GLU A 139 -8.87 -17.34 30.78
N VAL A 140 -8.16 -16.36 30.23
CA VAL A 140 -8.68 -15.31 29.32
C VAL A 140 -7.98 -15.36 27.97
N ALA A 141 -8.68 -14.99 26.90
CA ALA A 141 -8.15 -14.93 25.54
C ALA A 141 -9.01 -14.03 24.63
N ASP A 142 -8.50 -13.77 23.43
CA ASP A 142 -9.16 -13.04 22.34
C ASP A 142 -9.73 -11.68 22.79
N PRO A 143 -8.95 -10.77 23.39
CA PRO A 143 -9.45 -9.46 23.73
C PRO A 143 -9.72 -8.65 22.46
N ALA A 144 -10.81 -7.86 22.50
CA ALA A 144 -11.13 -6.85 21.49
C ALA A 144 -11.58 -5.57 22.19
N VAL A 145 -11.35 -4.43 21.54
CA VAL A 145 -11.64 -3.10 22.11
C VAL A 145 -12.21 -2.16 21.07
N SER A 146 -13.19 -1.34 21.48
CA SER A 146 -13.71 -0.22 20.70
C SER A 146 -14.06 0.93 21.67
N GLY A 147 -13.35 2.05 21.56
CA GLY A 147 -13.42 3.14 22.53
C GLY A 147 -13.15 2.65 23.94
N ASN A 148 -14.12 2.83 24.83
CA ASN A 148 -14.01 2.39 26.24
C ASN A 148 -14.54 0.98 26.52
N VAL A 149 -15.00 0.25 25.50
CA VAL A 149 -15.57 -1.09 25.68
C VAL A 149 -14.54 -2.12 25.31
N VAL A 150 -14.19 -2.97 26.28
CA VAL A 150 -13.32 -4.15 26.10
C VAL A 150 -14.17 -5.40 26.24
N VAL A 151 -13.98 -6.35 25.35
CA VAL A 151 -14.60 -7.67 25.41
C VAL A 151 -13.53 -8.75 25.25
N TRP A 152 -13.77 -9.90 25.87
CA TRP A 152 -12.85 -11.04 25.80
C TRP A 152 -13.62 -12.34 26.06
N ARG A 153 -13.02 -13.47 25.75
CA ARG A 153 -13.53 -14.75 26.24
C ARG A 153 -12.82 -15.15 27.53
N GLU A 154 -13.60 -15.68 28.45
CA GLU A 154 -13.14 -16.15 29.76
C GLU A 154 -13.70 -17.55 30.03
N ARG A 155 -12.85 -18.46 30.50
CA ARG A 155 -13.29 -19.82 30.81
C ARG A 155 -13.96 -19.88 32.17
N ARG A 156 -15.20 -20.37 32.20
CA ARG A 156 -16.01 -20.50 33.41
C ARG A 156 -16.76 -21.84 33.40
N GLY A 157 -16.70 -22.60 34.48
CA GLY A 157 -17.49 -23.84 34.61
C GLY A 157 -17.27 -24.89 33.53
N GLY A 158 -16.19 -24.78 32.72
CA GLY A 158 -15.87 -25.72 31.64
C GLY A 158 -16.09 -25.20 30.23
N SER A 159 -16.91 -24.17 30.01
CA SER A 159 -17.14 -23.49 28.74
C SER A 159 -16.41 -22.16 28.64
N TRP A 160 -16.30 -21.64 27.44
CA TRP A 160 -15.82 -20.29 27.16
C TRP A 160 -16.99 -19.34 26.99
N ASP A 161 -17.07 -18.31 27.84
CA ASP A 161 -18.07 -17.25 27.78
C ASP A 161 -17.47 -15.94 27.32
N ILE A 162 -18.29 -15.05 26.73
CA ILE A 162 -17.93 -13.68 26.39
C ILE A 162 -18.30 -12.74 27.54
N VAL A 163 -17.32 -11.95 27.93
CA VAL A 163 -17.41 -10.98 29.02
C VAL A 163 -16.96 -9.61 28.50
N GLY A 164 -17.46 -8.56 29.08
CA GLY A 164 -17.05 -7.19 28.76
C GLY A 164 -16.82 -6.32 29.99
N LYS A 165 -16.07 -5.24 29.81
CA LYS A 165 -15.86 -4.14 30.77
C LYS A 165 -15.92 -2.80 30.06
N ASN A 166 -16.66 -1.88 30.62
CA ASN A 166 -16.59 -0.48 30.21
C ASN A 166 -15.53 0.21 31.05
N LEU A 167 -14.45 0.66 30.43
CA LEU A 167 -13.29 1.28 31.11
C LEU A 167 -13.61 2.64 31.70
N ALA A 168 -14.58 3.38 31.15
CA ALA A 168 -14.96 4.69 31.66
C ALA A 168 -15.78 4.61 32.95
N THR A 169 -16.63 3.58 33.09
CA THR A 169 -17.47 3.38 34.29
C THR A 169 -16.91 2.33 35.25
N GLY A 170 -15.97 1.50 34.80
CA GLY A 170 -15.48 0.35 35.52
C GLY A 170 -16.47 -0.84 35.55
N GLU A 171 -17.66 -0.72 34.96
CA GLU A 171 -18.69 -1.75 34.96
C GLU A 171 -18.24 -2.96 34.13
N ARG A 172 -18.23 -4.12 34.78
CA ARG A 172 -18.08 -5.43 34.13
C ARG A 172 -19.46 -6.00 33.84
N PHE A 173 -19.65 -6.56 32.64
CA PHE A 173 -20.92 -7.16 32.22
C PHE A 173 -20.69 -8.51 31.55
N GLU A 174 -21.73 -9.35 31.60
CA GLU A 174 -21.76 -10.65 30.92
C GLU A 174 -22.48 -10.46 29.58
N VAL A 175 -21.87 -11.00 28.50
CA VAL A 175 -22.48 -11.08 27.17
C VAL A 175 -23.14 -12.44 27.00
N THR A 176 -22.44 -13.53 27.42
CA THR A 176 -22.96 -14.89 27.40
C THR A 176 -22.78 -15.56 28.76
N ARG A 177 -23.64 -16.56 29.03
CA ARG A 177 -23.57 -17.41 30.20
C ARG A 177 -24.32 -18.74 29.93
N ASP A 178 -23.84 -19.48 28.99
CA ASP A 178 -24.43 -20.74 28.59
C ASP A 178 -23.34 -21.84 28.44
N PRO A 179 -23.73 -23.13 28.40
CA PRO A 179 -22.76 -24.23 28.41
C PRO A 179 -22.06 -24.47 27.07
N VAL A 180 -22.35 -23.67 26.03
CA VAL A 180 -21.71 -23.82 24.71
C VAL A 180 -20.42 -23.00 24.64
N ASN A 181 -19.49 -23.40 23.77
CA ASN A 181 -18.24 -22.66 23.57
C ASN A 181 -18.46 -21.42 22.72
N GLN A 182 -18.02 -20.30 23.25
CA GLN A 182 -18.00 -18.99 22.60
C GLN A 182 -16.56 -18.65 22.20
N ALA A 183 -16.36 -18.01 21.06
CA ALA A 183 -15.02 -17.66 20.59
C ALA A 183 -15.00 -16.38 19.72
N HIS A 184 -13.81 -15.81 19.60
CA HIS A 184 -13.52 -14.68 18.72
C HIS A 184 -14.50 -13.51 18.85
N PRO A 185 -14.69 -12.95 20.05
CA PRO A 185 -15.49 -11.75 20.21
C PRO A 185 -14.81 -10.58 19.48
N THR A 186 -15.62 -9.75 18.86
CA THR A 186 -15.22 -8.50 18.22
C THR A 186 -16.23 -7.43 18.59
N VAL A 187 -15.79 -6.17 18.67
CA VAL A 187 -16.65 -5.05 19.09
C VAL A 187 -16.43 -3.82 18.23
N SER A 188 -17.52 -3.16 17.84
CA SER A 188 -17.49 -1.86 17.18
C SER A 188 -18.68 -1.03 17.66
N GLY A 189 -18.41 0.11 18.31
CA GLY A 189 -19.44 0.92 18.94
C GLY A 189 -20.27 0.12 19.95
N ALA A 190 -21.58 0.00 19.72
CA ALA A 190 -22.51 -0.72 20.59
C ALA A 190 -22.67 -2.20 20.26
N ALA A 191 -22.13 -2.68 19.12
CA ALA A 191 -22.30 -4.06 18.67
C ALA A 191 -21.11 -4.93 19.10
N ILE A 192 -21.40 -6.02 19.79
CA ILE A 192 -20.46 -7.12 20.07
C ILE A 192 -20.91 -8.33 19.24
N VAL A 193 -19.99 -8.89 18.46
CA VAL A 193 -20.27 -10.07 17.63
C VAL A 193 -19.27 -11.17 17.99
N TRP A 194 -19.73 -12.41 18.04
CA TRP A 194 -18.89 -13.58 18.33
C TRP A 194 -19.42 -14.81 17.57
N GLN A 195 -18.62 -15.86 17.56
CA GLN A 195 -19.06 -17.17 17.09
C GLN A 195 -19.37 -18.11 18.28
N ALA A 196 -20.45 -18.88 18.18
CA ALA A 196 -20.85 -19.89 19.16
C ALA A 196 -21.03 -21.25 18.49
N TYR A 197 -20.60 -22.32 19.18
CA TYR A 197 -20.77 -23.67 18.67
C TYR A 197 -22.10 -24.24 19.18
N VAL A 198 -23.12 -24.24 18.31
CA VAL A 198 -24.49 -24.67 18.62
C VAL A 198 -24.93 -25.69 17.59
N ASP A 199 -25.61 -26.76 18.03
CA ASP A 199 -26.21 -27.80 17.18
C ASP A 199 -25.26 -28.47 16.16
N GLY A 200 -23.93 -28.37 16.38
CA GLY A 200 -22.94 -29.10 15.58
C GLY A 200 -22.13 -28.25 14.60
N ASN A 201 -22.38 -26.95 14.49
CA ASN A 201 -21.64 -25.98 13.69
C ASN A 201 -21.40 -24.66 14.43
N TRP A 202 -20.59 -23.81 13.85
CA TRP A 202 -20.33 -22.47 14.35
C TRP A 202 -21.24 -21.46 13.67
N ASP A 203 -22.04 -20.74 14.47
CA ASP A 203 -22.88 -19.63 14.05
C ASP A 203 -22.46 -18.31 14.69
N LEU A 204 -22.83 -17.20 14.05
CA LEU A 204 -22.56 -15.86 14.55
C LEU A 204 -23.74 -15.32 15.36
N TYR A 205 -23.39 -14.67 16.46
CA TYR A 205 -24.32 -14.00 17.36
C TYR A 205 -23.89 -12.55 17.56
N ARG A 206 -24.87 -11.70 17.86
CA ARG A 206 -24.68 -10.27 18.19
C ARG A 206 -25.29 -9.97 19.53
N PHE A 207 -24.62 -9.16 20.33
CA PHE A 207 -25.15 -8.50 21.51
C PHE A 207 -25.11 -6.99 21.31
N GLU A 208 -26.22 -6.32 21.58
CA GLU A 208 -26.36 -4.87 21.52
C GLU A 208 -26.23 -4.28 22.91
N LEU A 209 -25.22 -3.47 23.17
CA LEU A 209 -24.91 -2.88 24.50
C LEU A 209 -26.07 -2.06 25.08
N GLY A 210 -26.75 -1.28 24.24
CA GLY A 210 -27.82 -0.38 24.70
C GLY A 210 -29.07 -1.11 25.16
N SER A 211 -29.51 -2.11 24.41
CA SER A 211 -30.72 -2.91 24.69
C SER A 211 -30.44 -4.19 25.46
N ARG A 212 -29.18 -4.61 25.57
CA ARG A 212 -28.72 -5.91 26.12
C ARG A 212 -29.40 -7.11 25.46
N ARG A 213 -29.76 -6.98 24.18
CA ARG A 213 -30.40 -8.04 23.40
C ARG A 213 -29.35 -8.86 22.68
N VAL A 214 -29.53 -10.20 22.75
CA VAL A 214 -28.80 -11.17 21.92
C VAL A 214 -29.64 -11.50 20.69
N GLU A 215 -28.97 -11.60 19.53
CA GLU A 215 -29.55 -11.95 18.24
C GLU A 215 -28.62 -12.95 17.55
N GLN A 216 -29.20 -14.03 16.98
CA GLN A 216 -28.48 -14.93 16.09
C GLN A 216 -28.41 -14.30 14.70
N LEU A 217 -27.19 -14.13 14.17
CA LEU A 217 -26.98 -13.52 12.86
C LEU A 217 -27.00 -14.56 11.72
N THR A 218 -26.50 -15.76 11.98
CA THR A 218 -26.47 -16.85 10.99
C THR A 218 -27.11 -18.10 11.58
N ASP A 219 -27.76 -18.88 10.72
CA ASP A 219 -28.40 -20.14 11.04
C ASP A 219 -28.33 -21.01 9.78
N THR A 220 -27.13 -21.41 9.40
CA THR A 220 -26.87 -22.21 8.21
C THR A 220 -26.18 -23.52 8.64
N PRO A 221 -26.20 -24.58 7.83
CA PRO A 221 -25.45 -25.80 8.15
C PRO A 221 -23.92 -25.65 7.98
N ASP A 222 -23.47 -24.52 7.47
CA ASP A 222 -22.05 -24.19 7.29
C ASP A 222 -21.47 -23.63 8.59
N ASP A 223 -20.14 -23.66 8.75
CA ASP A 223 -19.48 -22.96 9.85
C ASP A 223 -19.24 -21.48 9.49
N GLU A 224 -19.82 -20.55 10.24
CA GLU A 224 -19.49 -19.12 10.16
C GLU A 224 -18.52 -18.75 11.29
N VAL A 225 -17.30 -18.37 10.89
CA VAL A 225 -16.20 -18.21 11.85
C VAL A 225 -15.39 -16.92 11.64
N LYS A 226 -14.65 -16.53 12.69
CA LYS A 226 -13.74 -15.39 12.66
C LYS A 226 -14.42 -14.07 12.29
N PRO A 227 -15.48 -13.69 13.01
CA PRO A 227 -16.14 -12.42 12.74
C PRO A 227 -15.23 -11.23 13.01
N VAL A 228 -15.37 -10.19 12.19
CA VAL A 228 -14.77 -8.85 12.39
C VAL A 228 -15.87 -7.82 12.17
N VAL A 229 -16.28 -7.12 13.23
CA VAL A 229 -17.30 -6.08 13.11
C VAL A 229 -16.63 -4.71 12.90
N ALA A 230 -17.15 -3.93 11.94
CA ALA A 230 -16.75 -2.56 11.69
C ALA A 230 -17.99 -1.72 11.34
N GLY A 231 -18.35 -0.79 12.21
CA GLY A 231 -19.58 -0.02 12.08
C GLY A 231 -20.83 -0.88 12.02
N SER A 232 -21.60 -0.75 10.93
CA SER A 232 -22.83 -1.51 10.70
C SER A 232 -22.62 -2.84 9.97
N ARG A 233 -21.39 -3.31 9.78
CA ARG A 233 -21.10 -4.52 9.02
C ARG A 233 -20.29 -5.52 9.82
N VAL A 234 -20.47 -6.79 9.50
CA VAL A 234 -19.62 -7.89 9.98
C VAL A 234 -19.07 -8.67 8.80
N LEU A 235 -17.75 -8.82 8.79
CA LEU A 235 -17.01 -9.71 7.91
C LEU A 235 -16.83 -11.04 8.61
N PHE A 236 -17.00 -12.15 7.89
CA PHE A 236 -16.75 -13.49 8.42
C PHE A 236 -16.35 -14.46 7.31
N ARG A 237 -15.79 -15.58 7.72
CA ARG A 237 -15.50 -16.70 6.82
C ARG A 237 -16.56 -17.78 6.99
N ARG A 238 -17.19 -18.20 5.88
CA ARG A 238 -18.13 -19.31 5.80
C ARG A 238 -17.43 -20.53 5.23
N MET A 239 -17.46 -21.63 5.97
CA MET A 239 -16.84 -22.90 5.60
C MET A 239 -17.94 -23.91 5.28
N PRO A 240 -18.08 -24.32 3.99
CA PRO A 240 -19.19 -25.20 3.58
C PRO A 240 -19.17 -26.56 4.29
N ALA A 241 -20.27 -26.96 4.91
CA ALA A 241 -20.44 -28.26 5.59
C ALA A 241 -20.19 -29.47 4.65
N ARG A 242 -20.43 -29.29 3.35
CA ARG A 242 -20.20 -30.31 2.32
C ARG A 242 -18.80 -30.31 1.72
N GLY A 243 -17.88 -29.53 2.29
CA GLY A 243 -16.56 -29.31 1.74
C GLY A 243 -16.56 -28.35 0.55
N GLY A 244 -15.36 -27.92 0.16
CA GLY A 244 -15.13 -26.90 -0.86
C GLY A 244 -14.32 -25.74 -0.30
N PRO A 245 -13.99 -24.75 -1.12
CA PRO A 245 -13.28 -23.57 -0.65
C PRO A 245 -14.17 -22.73 0.28
N PRO A 246 -13.60 -22.14 1.35
CA PRO A 246 -14.32 -21.20 2.18
C PRO A 246 -14.65 -19.94 1.40
N SER A 247 -15.72 -19.25 1.79
CA SER A 247 -16.05 -17.92 1.28
C SER A 247 -15.80 -16.85 2.33
N LEU A 248 -15.48 -15.65 1.88
CA LEU A 248 -15.41 -14.45 2.68
C LEU A 248 -16.67 -13.63 2.43
N VAL A 249 -17.43 -13.36 3.49
CA VAL A 249 -18.77 -12.76 3.41
C VAL A 249 -18.82 -11.50 4.28
N VAL A 250 -19.40 -10.44 3.74
CA VAL A 250 -19.78 -9.23 4.50
C VAL A 250 -21.29 -9.20 4.64
N ARG A 251 -21.79 -9.04 5.87
CA ARG A 251 -23.20 -8.91 6.21
C ARG A 251 -23.45 -7.53 6.82
N ASP A 252 -24.48 -6.85 6.34
CA ASP A 252 -25.00 -5.64 6.96
C ASP A 252 -25.86 -6.00 8.18
N LEU A 253 -25.55 -5.44 9.33
CA LEU A 253 -26.19 -5.75 10.62
C LEU A 253 -27.59 -5.15 10.75
N GLY A 254 -27.94 -4.16 9.95
CA GLY A 254 -29.26 -3.51 9.96
C GLY A 254 -30.25 -4.22 9.05
N SER A 255 -29.86 -4.48 7.81
CA SER A 255 -30.72 -5.11 6.78
C SER A 255 -30.61 -6.64 6.74
N GLY A 256 -29.54 -7.21 7.28
CA GLY A 256 -29.22 -8.63 7.15
C GLY A 256 -28.72 -9.04 5.78
N ALA A 257 -28.52 -8.10 4.84
CA ALA A 257 -28.05 -8.37 3.50
C ALA A 257 -26.60 -8.87 3.52
N GLU A 258 -26.32 -9.93 2.75
CA GLU A 258 -24.99 -10.51 2.62
C GLU A 258 -24.39 -10.26 1.24
N ARG A 259 -23.08 -10.00 1.20
CA ARG A 259 -22.28 -9.94 -0.01
C ARG A 259 -21.10 -10.90 0.11
N VAL A 260 -21.02 -11.85 -0.82
CA VAL A 260 -19.85 -12.73 -0.94
C VAL A 260 -18.74 -11.96 -1.67
N ILE A 261 -17.58 -11.84 -1.02
CA ILE A 261 -16.40 -11.16 -1.57
C ILE A 261 -15.54 -12.13 -2.37
N VAL A 262 -15.33 -13.32 -1.85
CA VAL A 262 -14.54 -14.40 -2.45
C VAL A 262 -15.19 -15.75 -2.12
N SER A 263 -15.21 -16.70 -3.09
CA SER A 263 -15.79 -18.04 -2.89
C SER A 263 -15.20 -19.15 -3.76
N ASP A 264 -14.28 -18.83 -4.68
CA ASP A 264 -13.83 -19.76 -5.73
C ASP A 264 -12.46 -20.39 -5.47
N HIS A 265 -11.78 -19.96 -4.40
CA HIS A 265 -10.48 -20.49 -4.00
C HIS A 265 -10.25 -20.37 -2.49
N MET A 266 -9.13 -20.94 -2.00
CA MET A 266 -8.80 -20.92 -0.58
C MET A 266 -8.50 -19.50 -0.12
N VAL A 267 -9.24 -19.05 0.90
CA VAL A 267 -9.01 -17.80 1.65
C VAL A 267 -8.87 -18.12 3.13
N MET A 268 -7.99 -17.40 3.81
CA MET A 268 -7.76 -17.64 5.23
C MET A 268 -8.31 -16.49 6.07
N GLN A 269 -7.46 -15.72 6.70
CA GLN A 269 -7.88 -14.66 7.59
C GLN A 269 -8.29 -13.42 6.79
N GLY A 270 -9.49 -12.91 7.07
CA GLY A 270 -9.97 -11.60 6.61
C GLY A 270 -10.02 -10.60 7.75
N THR A 271 -9.86 -9.33 7.42
CA THR A 271 -9.99 -8.19 8.33
C THR A 271 -10.70 -7.04 7.61
N MET A 272 -11.30 -6.11 8.37
CA MET A 272 -12.09 -5.02 7.81
C MET A 272 -11.98 -3.77 8.67
N ALA A 273 -11.85 -2.61 8.01
CA ALA A 273 -12.02 -1.29 8.62
C ALA A 273 -12.81 -0.38 7.67
N GLY A 274 -13.94 0.14 8.12
CA GLY A 274 -14.86 0.91 7.27
C GLY A 274 -15.33 0.10 6.06
N ASP A 275 -15.09 0.60 4.86
CA ASP A 275 -15.44 -0.04 3.59
C ASP A 275 -14.32 -0.91 3.00
N LEU A 276 -13.18 -1.00 3.67
CA LEU A 276 -12.04 -1.76 3.18
C LEU A 276 -11.91 -3.11 3.86
N VAL A 277 -11.90 -4.16 3.06
CA VAL A 277 -11.66 -5.56 3.46
C VAL A 277 -10.31 -5.99 2.93
N ALA A 278 -9.50 -6.68 3.73
CA ALA A 278 -8.29 -7.36 3.25
C ALA A 278 -8.25 -8.81 3.74
N TRP A 279 -7.64 -9.70 2.95
CA TRP A 279 -7.56 -11.11 3.29
C TRP A 279 -6.29 -11.77 2.79
N GLU A 280 -5.97 -12.90 3.41
CA GLU A 280 -4.94 -13.81 2.96
C GLU A 280 -5.52 -14.74 1.89
N ASP A 281 -4.95 -14.66 0.70
CA ASP A 281 -5.44 -15.28 -0.53
C ASP A 281 -4.48 -16.35 -1.02
N TRP A 282 -4.98 -17.54 -1.31
CA TRP A 282 -4.18 -18.70 -1.72
C TRP A 282 -4.47 -19.15 -3.16
N ARG A 283 -5.01 -18.27 -4.02
CA ARG A 283 -5.31 -18.60 -5.43
C ARG A 283 -4.11 -19.08 -6.23
N THR A 284 -2.90 -18.66 -5.86
CA THR A 284 -1.64 -19.08 -6.48
C THR A 284 -1.00 -20.31 -5.82
N GLY A 285 -1.59 -20.85 -4.75
CA GLY A 285 -1.06 -21.95 -3.94
C GLY A 285 -0.11 -21.49 -2.82
N LEU A 286 0.21 -20.19 -2.75
CA LEU A 286 1.00 -19.54 -1.72
C LEU A 286 0.29 -18.27 -1.24
N PRO A 287 0.52 -17.82 0.01
CA PRO A 287 -0.22 -16.70 0.57
C PRO A 287 0.20 -15.36 -0.05
N ASP A 288 -0.78 -14.65 -0.55
CA ASP A 288 -0.74 -13.26 -1.01
C ASP A 288 -1.76 -12.43 -0.22
N ILE A 289 -1.65 -11.10 -0.25
CA ILE A 289 -2.67 -10.21 0.31
C ILE A 289 -3.43 -9.52 -0.81
N TYR A 290 -4.74 -9.63 -0.73
CA TYR A 290 -5.69 -8.89 -1.57
C TYR A 290 -6.59 -8.03 -0.69
N ALA A 291 -7.16 -6.99 -1.29
CA ALA A 291 -8.14 -6.14 -0.66
C ALA A 291 -9.33 -5.88 -1.59
N TYR A 292 -10.46 -5.55 -0.98
CA TYR A 292 -11.70 -5.19 -1.64
C TYR A 292 -12.28 -3.93 -1.01
N ASP A 293 -12.51 -2.93 -1.83
CA ASP A 293 -13.21 -1.71 -1.45
C ASP A 293 -14.72 -1.90 -1.72
N ILE A 294 -15.51 -1.94 -0.67
CA ILE A 294 -16.96 -2.20 -0.72
C ILE A 294 -17.70 -1.04 -1.41
N ALA A 295 -17.28 0.20 -1.16
CA ALA A 295 -17.93 1.39 -1.70
C ALA A 295 -17.71 1.54 -3.20
N HIS A 296 -16.54 1.12 -3.71
CA HIS A 296 -16.17 1.23 -5.11
C HIS A 296 -16.31 -0.09 -5.89
N ASP A 297 -16.70 -1.19 -5.23
CA ASP A 297 -16.83 -2.52 -5.80
C ASP A 297 -15.56 -3.00 -6.53
N GLN A 298 -14.39 -2.77 -5.91
CA GLN A 298 -13.09 -3.06 -6.52
C GLN A 298 -12.24 -3.99 -5.69
N THR A 299 -11.75 -5.05 -6.33
CA THR A 299 -10.70 -5.93 -5.77
C THR A 299 -9.35 -5.59 -6.35
N PHE A 300 -8.33 -5.50 -5.50
CA PHE A 300 -6.95 -5.24 -5.91
C PHE A 300 -5.95 -6.06 -5.09
N ALA A 301 -4.79 -6.31 -5.69
CA ALA A 301 -3.69 -6.98 -4.99
C ALA A 301 -2.90 -5.97 -4.16
N VAL A 302 -2.64 -6.33 -2.91
CA VAL A 302 -1.85 -5.54 -1.96
C VAL A 302 -0.40 -6.04 -1.94
N ALA A 303 -0.20 -7.36 -1.79
CA ALA A 303 1.12 -7.97 -1.82
C ALA A 303 1.06 -9.29 -2.59
N ARG A 304 1.88 -9.41 -3.64
CA ARG A 304 2.04 -10.62 -4.45
C ARG A 304 3.42 -11.23 -4.24
N SER A 305 3.84 -11.32 -2.99
CA SER A 305 5.16 -11.87 -2.63
C SER A 305 5.16 -13.38 -2.47
N GLN A 306 3.97 -14.01 -2.47
CA GLN A 306 3.76 -15.43 -2.16
C GLN A 306 4.27 -15.83 -0.77
N GLN A 307 4.43 -14.86 0.13
CA GLN A 307 4.89 -15.04 1.50
C GLN A 307 4.22 -14.04 2.46
N ALA A 308 3.13 -13.40 2.01
CA ALA A 308 2.38 -12.40 2.75
C ALA A 308 1.17 -13.05 3.43
N TYR A 309 0.99 -12.85 4.74
CA TYR A 309 -0.08 -13.48 5.51
C TYR A 309 -0.59 -12.59 6.65
N ALA A 310 -1.75 -12.94 7.20
CA ALA A 310 -2.40 -12.30 8.34
C ALA A 310 -2.48 -10.76 8.23
N PRO A 311 -3.29 -10.24 7.30
CA PRO A 311 -3.42 -8.79 7.11
C PRO A 311 -4.11 -8.12 8.29
N ALA A 312 -3.80 -6.82 8.47
CA ALA A 312 -4.54 -5.87 9.31
C ALA A 312 -4.86 -4.62 8.48
N VAL A 313 -6.01 -4.02 8.75
CA VAL A 313 -6.49 -2.82 8.02
C VAL A 313 -6.88 -1.75 9.01
N SER A 314 -6.50 -0.52 8.71
CA SER A 314 -7.02 0.69 9.34
C SER A 314 -7.57 1.64 8.29
N SER A 315 -8.07 2.79 8.69
CA SER A 315 -8.47 3.86 7.76
C SER A 315 -7.28 4.45 6.97
N ARG A 316 -6.04 4.17 7.38
CA ARG A 316 -4.82 4.78 6.82
C ARG A 316 -3.84 3.78 6.22
N ALA A 317 -3.97 2.47 6.51
CA ALA A 317 -3.01 1.49 6.05
C ALA A 317 -3.59 0.08 5.93
N ILE A 318 -2.94 -0.71 5.07
CA ILE A 318 -3.03 -2.17 5.05
C ILE A 318 -1.66 -2.70 5.43
N ALA A 319 -1.58 -3.49 6.49
CA ALA A 319 -0.37 -4.11 6.99
C ALA A 319 -0.46 -5.64 6.89
N TRP A 320 0.67 -6.33 6.80
CA TRP A 320 0.74 -7.80 6.77
C TRP A 320 2.10 -8.28 7.28
N PHE A 321 2.17 -9.56 7.64
CA PHE A 321 3.45 -10.21 7.85
C PHE A 321 4.01 -10.72 6.54
N SER A 322 5.29 -10.43 6.28
CA SER A 322 6.06 -11.02 5.19
C SER A 322 7.09 -11.97 5.77
N ARG A 323 7.02 -13.25 5.36
CA ARG A 323 7.93 -14.29 5.85
C ARG A 323 9.32 -14.12 5.25
N SER A 324 10.35 -14.09 6.08
CA SER A 324 11.75 -14.12 5.65
C SER A 324 12.37 -15.53 5.75
N ASP A 325 11.92 -16.35 6.72
CA ASP A 325 12.22 -17.78 6.86
C ASP A 325 11.13 -18.49 7.69
N MET A 326 11.36 -19.75 8.10
CA MET A 326 10.34 -20.55 8.82
C MET A 326 9.94 -19.97 10.18
N ARG A 327 10.77 -19.13 10.82
CA ARG A 327 10.54 -18.57 12.16
C ARG A 327 10.63 -17.05 12.22
N ARG A 328 11.01 -16.40 11.10
CA ARG A 328 11.24 -14.96 11.06
C ARG A 328 10.34 -14.31 10.04
N SER A 329 9.79 -13.20 10.41
CA SER A 329 8.95 -12.37 9.55
C SER A 329 9.24 -10.90 9.79
N ARG A 330 8.69 -10.08 8.91
CA ARG A 330 8.63 -8.61 9.05
C ARG A 330 7.19 -8.18 8.93
N VAL A 331 6.84 -7.13 9.62
CA VAL A 331 5.62 -6.39 9.31
C VAL A 331 5.91 -5.45 8.16
N GLN A 332 5.09 -5.49 7.15
CA GLN A 332 5.08 -4.54 6.03
C GLN A 332 3.74 -3.84 6.00
N ALA A 333 3.73 -2.59 5.55
CA ALA A 333 2.49 -1.87 5.36
C ALA A 333 2.55 -0.96 4.13
N LEU A 334 1.38 -0.76 3.53
CA LEU A 334 1.09 0.26 2.54
C LEU A 334 0.17 1.30 3.16
N ALA A 335 0.49 2.57 2.98
CA ALA A 335 -0.39 3.67 3.35
C ALA A 335 -1.48 3.86 2.30
N LEU A 336 -2.68 4.23 2.77
CA LEU A 336 -3.80 4.67 1.97
C LEU A 336 -3.78 6.20 1.97
N VAL A 337 -3.28 6.78 0.89
CA VAL A 337 -3.14 8.24 0.75
C VAL A 337 -4.31 8.76 -0.06
N GLU A 338 -5.10 9.66 0.51
CA GLU A 338 -6.22 10.29 -0.17
C GLU A 338 -5.76 10.93 -1.49
N ARG A 339 -6.49 10.66 -2.58
CA ARG A 339 -6.27 11.34 -3.86
C ARG A 339 -6.90 12.71 -3.80
N LEU A 340 -6.06 13.72 -3.88
CA LEU A 340 -6.56 15.09 -4.05
C LEU A 340 -6.99 15.29 -5.51
N PRO A 341 -8.05 16.06 -5.77
CA PRO A 341 -8.51 16.35 -7.15
C PRO A 341 -7.42 17.00 -8.02
N THR A 342 -6.45 17.64 -7.40
CA THR A 342 -5.32 18.34 -8.03
C THR A 342 -3.98 17.65 -7.81
N ASP A 343 -3.97 16.35 -7.50
CA ASP A 343 -2.72 15.64 -7.23
C ASP A 343 -1.82 15.66 -8.49
N PRO A 344 -0.60 16.22 -8.39
CA PRO A 344 0.30 16.41 -9.53
C PRO A 344 0.82 15.10 -10.12
N ARG A 345 0.58 13.97 -9.48
CA ARG A 345 0.95 12.64 -9.96
C ARG A 345 -0.10 12.01 -10.86
N ASP A 346 -1.31 12.59 -10.91
CA ASP A 346 -2.39 12.11 -11.76
C ASP A 346 -2.45 12.90 -13.07
N PRO A 347 -2.64 12.25 -14.22
CA PRO A 347 -2.78 12.95 -15.49
C PRO A 347 -4.05 13.82 -15.50
N PRO A 348 -4.06 14.95 -16.22
CA PRO A 348 -5.25 15.79 -16.35
C PRO A 348 -6.40 15.00 -16.99
N ALA A 349 -7.62 15.29 -16.57
CA ALA A 349 -8.81 14.58 -17.01
C ALA A 349 -9.10 14.71 -18.52
N VAL A 350 -8.65 15.80 -19.14
CA VAL A 350 -8.89 16.09 -20.56
C VAL A 350 -7.60 16.59 -21.23
N PRO A 351 -7.12 15.94 -22.33
CA PRO A 351 -6.02 16.44 -23.12
C PRO A 351 -6.37 17.81 -23.73
N SER A 352 -5.42 18.75 -23.68
CA SER A 352 -5.48 20.05 -24.34
C SER A 352 -4.65 20.03 -25.62
N PRO A 353 -4.95 20.83 -26.66
CA PRO A 353 -4.12 20.95 -27.86
C PRO A 353 -2.67 21.38 -27.57
N ASP A 354 -2.45 22.10 -26.47
CA ASP A 354 -1.14 22.57 -26.05
C ASP A 354 -0.36 21.52 -25.23
N ASN A 355 -1.01 20.41 -24.83
CA ASN A 355 -0.41 19.34 -24.05
C ASN A 355 0.17 18.26 -24.97
N MET A 356 1.30 17.67 -24.55
CA MET A 356 1.85 16.45 -25.14
C MET A 356 1.74 15.31 -24.13
N TYR A 357 0.96 14.28 -24.48
CA TYR A 357 0.88 13.07 -23.67
C TYR A 357 2.08 12.17 -23.95
N VAL A 358 2.73 11.73 -22.89
CA VAL A 358 3.87 10.80 -22.92
C VAL A 358 3.39 9.42 -22.47
N SER A 359 3.28 8.50 -23.42
CA SER A 359 2.72 7.14 -23.19
C SER A 359 3.57 6.29 -22.26
N GLU A 360 4.88 6.52 -22.21
CA GLU A 360 5.88 5.79 -21.44
C GLU A 360 5.65 5.95 -19.93
N THR A 361 5.29 7.15 -19.51
CA THR A 361 5.06 7.48 -18.09
C THR A 361 3.63 7.85 -17.77
N LYS A 362 2.78 8.01 -18.80
CA LYS A 362 1.35 8.38 -18.71
C LYS A 362 1.11 9.78 -18.13
N HIS A 363 2.04 10.70 -18.36
CA HIS A 363 1.95 12.09 -17.94
C HIS A 363 1.88 13.04 -19.14
N PHE A 364 1.42 14.25 -18.88
CA PHE A 364 1.38 15.32 -19.89
C PHE A 364 2.52 16.32 -19.64
N MET A 365 2.96 16.97 -20.71
CA MET A 365 3.75 18.18 -20.66
C MET A 365 3.00 19.27 -21.42
N SER A 366 2.98 20.50 -20.90
CA SER A 366 2.37 21.61 -21.60
C SER A 366 3.37 22.70 -22.00
N SER A 367 2.93 23.53 -22.88
CA SER A 367 3.54 24.79 -23.38
C SER A 367 5.03 24.99 -23.13
N GLY A 368 5.40 25.64 -22.02
CA GLY A 368 6.78 26.03 -21.70
C GLY A 368 7.70 24.87 -21.44
N PHE A 369 7.32 23.93 -20.56
CA PHE A 369 8.11 22.74 -20.24
C PHE A 369 8.31 21.84 -21.45
N LYS A 370 7.24 21.62 -22.24
CA LYS A 370 7.31 20.87 -23.51
C LYS A 370 8.31 21.51 -24.48
N SER A 371 8.19 22.81 -24.70
CA SER A 371 9.07 23.53 -25.63
C SER A 371 10.53 23.49 -25.17
N TYR A 372 10.79 23.71 -23.89
CA TYR A 372 12.13 23.63 -23.31
C TYR A 372 12.70 22.21 -23.43
N TRP A 373 11.93 21.20 -23.07
CA TRP A 373 12.32 19.80 -23.16
C TRP A 373 12.68 19.40 -24.60
N GLN A 374 11.85 19.78 -25.58
CA GLN A 374 12.12 19.50 -27.00
C GLN A 374 13.36 20.22 -27.54
N ALA A 375 13.61 21.46 -27.09
CA ALA A 375 14.73 22.26 -27.54
C ALA A 375 16.09 21.85 -26.97
N HIS A 376 16.12 21.21 -25.79
CA HIS A 376 17.34 20.94 -25.03
C HIS A 376 17.66 19.46 -24.84
N GLY A 377 17.22 18.58 -25.75
CA GLY A 377 17.66 17.19 -25.80
C GLY A 377 16.62 16.15 -25.37
N GLY A 378 15.42 16.56 -24.96
CA GLY A 378 14.27 15.67 -24.76
C GLY A 378 14.53 14.49 -23.83
N PRO A 379 14.04 13.29 -24.21
CA PRO A 379 14.13 12.12 -23.34
C PRO A 379 15.56 11.63 -23.14
N ALA A 380 16.47 11.87 -24.11
CA ALA A 380 17.85 11.45 -24.00
C ALA A 380 18.58 12.18 -22.85
N LEU A 381 18.32 13.49 -22.68
CA LEU A 381 18.96 14.29 -21.66
C LEU A 381 18.15 14.35 -20.36
N PHE A 382 16.85 14.64 -20.44
CA PHE A 382 16.03 14.90 -19.26
C PHE A 382 15.20 13.70 -18.77
N GLY A 383 15.04 12.68 -19.62
CA GLY A 383 14.08 11.61 -19.39
C GLY A 383 12.64 12.04 -19.68
N TYR A 384 11.69 11.20 -19.32
CA TYR A 384 10.25 11.46 -19.46
C TYR A 384 9.67 12.14 -18.21
N PRO A 385 8.54 12.88 -18.30
CA PRO A 385 7.88 13.46 -17.14
C PRO A 385 7.36 12.37 -16.20
N LEU A 386 7.51 12.59 -14.89
CA LEU A 386 7.06 11.71 -13.82
C LEU A 386 5.90 12.29 -13.01
N THR A 387 5.56 13.56 -13.26
CA THR A 387 4.42 14.26 -12.66
C THR A 387 3.73 15.12 -13.71
N GLU A 388 2.54 15.59 -13.38
CA GLU A 388 1.96 16.77 -14.03
C GLU A 388 2.66 18.05 -13.54
N GLU A 389 2.31 19.19 -14.12
CA GLU A 389 2.71 20.50 -13.63
C GLU A 389 1.95 20.84 -12.35
N PHE A 390 2.66 21.34 -11.32
CA PHE A 390 2.03 21.76 -10.07
C PHE A 390 2.84 22.87 -9.40
N THR A 391 2.20 23.55 -8.44
CA THR A 391 2.86 24.57 -7.64
C THR A 391 3.57 23.96 -6.45
N GLU A 392 4.87 24.21 -6.33
CA GLU A 392 5.71 23.81 -5.21
C GLU A 392 6.25 25.04 -4.49
N VAL A 393 6.25 25.00 -3.15
CA VAL A 393 6.89 26.04 -2.33
C VAL A 393 8.32 25.65 -2.08
N ASN A 394 9.26 26.50 -2.48
CA ASN A 394 10.68 26.29 -2.17
C ASN A 394 10.89 26.41 -0.64
N PRO A 395 11.33 25.35 0.04
CA PRO A 395 11.41 25.33 1.51
C PRO A 395 12.45 26.33 2.08
N THR A 396 13.42 26.75 1.28
CA THR A 396 14.46 27.68 1.70
C THR A 396 14.05 29.14 1.51
N THR A 397 13.36 29.46 0.40
CA THR A 397 13.02 30.85 0.05
C THR A 397 11.56 31.20 0.32
N GLY A 398 10.68 30.22 0.52
CA GLY A 398 9.24 30.40 0.64
C GLY A 398 8.56 30.82 -0.67
N GLN A 399 9.26 30.84 -1.79
CA GLN A 399 8.70 31.22 -3.08
C GLN A 399 7.95 30.07 -3.71
N GLU A 400 6.79 30.36 -4.28
CA GLU A 400 6.02 29.42 -5.09
C GLU A 400 6.56 29.38 -6.51
N ARG A 401 6.71 28.17 -7.06
CA ARG A 401 7.13 27.91 -8.43
C ARG A 401 6.21 26.86 -9.05
N ILE A 402 5.87 27.02 -10.32
CA ILE A 402 5.29 25.92 -11.08
C ILE A 402 6.44 25.00 -11.48
N VAL A 403 6.31 23.72 -11.16
CA VAL A 403 7.34 22.71 -11.38
C VAL A 403 6.79 21.49 -12.09
N GLN A 404 7.67 20.75 -12.77
CA GLN A 404 7.40 19.42 -13.27
C GLN A 404 8.64 18.55 -13.09
N TYR A 405 8.47 17.36 -12.52
CA TYR A 405 9.54 16.39 -12.37
C TYR A 405 9.64 15.49 -13.58
N PHE A 406 10.88 15.29 -14.02
CA PHE A 406 11.27 14.34 -15.07
C PHE A 406 12.16 13.26 -14.45
N GLU A 407 12.47 12.19 -15.19
CA GLU A 407 13.29 11.11 -14.64
C GLU A 407 14.66 11.58 -14.11
N ARG A 408 15.26 12.58 -14.77
CA ARG A 408 16.64 13.03 -14.50
C ARG A 408 16.73 14.42 -13.91
N VAL A 409 15.71 15.23 -14.07
CA VAL A 409 15.70 16.66 -13.68
C VAL A 409 14.35 17.08 -13.09
N LYS A 410 14.34 18.24 -12.41
CA LYS A 410 13.11 18.99 -12.11
C LYS A 410 13.19 20.31 -12.88
N MET A 411 12.17 20.62 -13.66
CA MET A 411 12.02 21.92 -14.33
C MET A 411 11.17 22.83 -13.47
N GLU A 412 11.52 24.11 -13.44
CA GLU A 412 10.83 25.18 -12.70
C GLU A 412 10.47 26.32 -13.65
N TYR A 413 9.27 26.86 -13.53
CA TYR A 413 8.82 28.02 -14.28
C TYR A 413 8.79 29.26 -13.38
N ASP A 414 9.48 30.32 -13.79
CA ASP A 414 9.45 31.65 -13.17
C ASP A 414 8.77 32.66 -14.11
N PRO A 415 7.53 33.09 -13.85
CA PRO A 415 6.85 34.07 -14.69
C PRO A 415 7.52 35.45 -14.69
N ASN A 416 8.35 35.77 -13.69
CA ASN A 416 9.00 37.04 -13.53
C ASN A 416 10.38 37.11 -14.22
N ALA A 417 10.91 35.97 -14.67
CA ALA A 417 12.18 35.92 -15.40
C ALA A 417 11.99 36.37 -16.86
N PRO A 418 13.07 36.85 -17.52
CA PRO A 418 13.07 37.09 -18.97
C PRO A 418 12.55 35.86 -19.74
N GLU A 419 11.90 36.08 -20.88
CA GLU A 419 11.23 35.04 -21.65
C GLU A 419 12.12 33.82 -21.93
N ASP A 420 13.37 34.05 -22.31
CA ASP A 420 14.34 33.00 -22.63
C ASP A 420 14.86 32.22 -21.41
N SER A 421 14.57 32.68 -20.19
CA SER A 421 15.02 32.08 -18.93
C SER A 421 13.88 31.74 -17.97
N ARG A 422 12.63 31.76 -18.45
CA ARG A 422 11.46 31.41 -17.63
C ARG A 422 11.44 29.96 -17.19
N ILE A 423 12.04 29.06 -17.98
CA ILE A 423 12.22 27.66 -17.60
C ILE A 423 13.68 27.45 -17.21
N ALA A 424 13.90 26.91 -16.04
CA ALA A 424 15.22 26.55 -15.53
C ALA A 424 15.18 25.16 -14.89
N LEU A 425 16.34 24.51 -14.83
CA LEU A 425 16.48 23.27 -14.06
C LEU A 425 16.71 23.60 -12.58
N ALA A 426 15.98 22.92 -11.69
CA ALA A 426 16.21 22.98 -10.25
C ALA A 426 17.58 22.42 -9.87
N ARG A 427 18.08 22.81 -8.69
CA ARG A 427 19.41 22.40 -8.20
C ARG A 427 19.37 21.00 -7.55
N LEU A 428 18.76 20.01 -8.20
CA LEU A 428 18.58 18.68 -7.63
C LEU A 428 19.88 18.00 -7.22
N GLY A 429 20.99 18.23 -7.93
CA GLY A 429 22.28 17.66 -7.56
C GLY A 429 22.75 18.19 -6.21
N ALA A 430 22.64 19.50 -5.99
CA ALA A 430 22.98 20.12 -4.71
C ALA A 430 21.99 19.75 -3.61
N ASP A 431 20.67 19.75 -3.90
CA ASP A 431 19.62 19.46 -2.91
C ASP A 431 19.69 18.00 -2.40
N LEU A 432 19.94 17.05 -3.30
CA LEU A 432 20.03 15.63 -2.97
C LEU A 432 21.34 15.25 -2.27
N THR A 433 22.35 16.11 -2.31
CA THR A 433 23.66 15.90 -1.67
C THR A 433 23.96 16.92 -0.57
N ALA A 434 22.95 17.65 -0.09
CA ALA A 434 23.12 18.69 0.94
C ALA A 434 23.72 18.17 2.26
N ASP A 435 23.60 16.89 2.54
CA ASP A 435 24.12 16.16 3.69
C ASP A 435 25.52 15.54 3.43
N ARG A 436 26.10 15.75 2.23
CA ARG A 436 27.40 15.17 1.82
C ARG A 436 28.46 16.27 1.76
N ASP A 437 29.67 15.92 2.15
CA ASP A 437 30.84 16.79 2.03
C ASP A 437 31.68 16.37 0.81
N PHE A 438 31.88 17.30 -0.10
CA PHE A 438 32.75 17.17 -1.26
C PHE A 438 33.90 18.18 -1.13
N PRO A 439 35.08 17.77 -0.66
CA PRO A 439 36.18 18.67 -0.40
C PRO A 439 36.69 19.31 -1.69
N ALA A 440 36.88 20.63 -1.67
CA ALA A 440 37.48 21.37 -2.78
C ALA A 440 38.91 20.90 -3.05
N VAL A 441 39.30 20.93 -4.32
CA VAL A 441 40.68 20.63 -4.75
C VAL A 441 41.52 21.90 -4.95
N PRO A 442 42.84 21.82 -4.83
CA PRO A 442 43.71 22.96 -5.14
C PRO A 442 43.47 23.46 -6.57
N PRO A 443 43.55 24.81 -6.79
CA PRO A 443 43.46 25.37 -8.12
C PRO A 443 44.44 24.73 -9.09
N THR A 444 43.93 24.34 -10.26
CA THR A 444 44.74 23.75 -11.36
C THR A 444 44.60 24.61 -12.62
N GLU A 445 45.62 24.59 -13.48
CA GLU A 445 45.52 25.24 -14.79
C GLU A 445 44.50 24.53 -15.69
N ASN A 446 43.75 25.32 -16.43
CA ASN A 446 42.83 24.79 -17.44
C ASN A 446 43.63 24.26 -18.64
N SER A 447 43.17 23.15 -19.19
CA SER A 447 43.76 22.50 -20.39
C SER A 447 42.67 22.10 -21.38
N GLY A 448 43.06 21.51 -22.51
CA GLY A 448 42.09 20.91 -23.44
C GLY A 448 41.16 19.88 -22.77
N ASP A 449 41.73 19.13 -21.86
CA ASP A 449 41.03 17.96 -21.24
C ASP A 449 40.44 18.25 -19.85
N ARG A 450 40.79 19.42 -19.24
CA ARG A 450 40.35 19.76 -17.87
C ARG A 450 40.03 21.24 -17.71
N ARG A 451 39.01 21.52 -16.91
CA ARG A 451 38.62 22.88 -16.47
C ARG A 451 38.40 22.92 -14.97
N TYR A 452 39.02 23.91 -14.30
CA TYR A 452 38.81 24.20 -12.89
C TYR A 452 37.82 25.35 -12.71
N PHE A 453 36.94 25.22 -11.71
CA PHE A 453 35.94 26.23 -11.36
C PHE A 453 36.22 26.78 -9.97
N PRO A 454 36.71 28.02 -9.88
CA PRO A 454 37.02 28.65 -8.60
C PRO A 454 35.79 28.91 -7.74
N GLU A 455 34.57 28.95 -8.34
CA GLU A 455 33.31 29.20 -7.66
C GLU A 455 32.95 28.06 -6.70
N THR A 456 33.31 26.83 -7.01
CA THR A 456 33.03 25.64 -6.20
C THR A 456 34.30 24.92 -5.75
N GLY A 457 35.45 25.26 -6.32
CA GLY A 457 36.72 24.60 -6.02
C GLY A 457 36.85 23.20 -6.62
N HIS A 458 36.13 22.90 -7.70
CA HIS A 458 36.12 21.59 -8.35
C HIS A 458 36.57 21.64 -9.80
N THR A 459 36.95 20.50 -10.33
CA THR A 459 37.32 20.33 -11.74
C THR A 459 36.28 19.50 -12.50
N ILE A 460 36.31 19.67 -13.83
CA ILE A 460 35.65 18.74 -14.76
C ILE A 460 36.67 18.32 -15.79
N ALA A 461 36.67 17.02 -16.18
CA ALA A 461 37.69 16.53 -17.08
C ALA A 461 37.16 15.55 -18.14
N TYR A 462 37.93 15.35 -19.20
CA TYR A 462 37.74 14.36 -20.26
C TYR A 462 36.29 14.29 -20.78
N GLY A 463 35.70 13.10 -20.85
CA GLY A 463 34.37 12.87 -21.39
C GLY A 463 33.25 13.63 -20.66
N PHE A 464 33.38 13.86 -19.35
CA PHE A 464 32.43 14.70 -18.60
C PHE A 464 32.53 16.18 -19.02
N LYS A 465 33.75 16.69 -19.28
CA LYS A 465 33.94 18.04 -19.79
C LYS A 465 33.36 18.20 -21.19
N GLU A 466 33.63 17.27 -22.09
CA GLU A 466 33.10 17.28 -23.45
C GLU A 466 31.57 17.22 -23.45
N PHE A 467 30.97 16.35 -22.65
CA PHE A 467 29.53 16.24 -22.49
C PHE A 467 28.92 17.54 -21.95
N TRP A 468 29.53 18.12 -20.89
CA TRP A 468 29.08 19.39 -20.29
C TRP A 468 29.10 20.53 -21.32
N GLU A 469 30.19 20.67 -22.06
CA GLU A 469 30.33 21.73 -23.08
C GLU A 469 29.36 21.56 -24.25
N LYS A 470 29.16 20.31 -24.70
CA LYS A 470 28.28 19.97 -25.82
C LYS A 470 26.77 20.19 -25.48
N HIS A 471 26.37 19.98 -24.23
CA HIS A 471 24.95 19.95 -23.84
C HIS A 471 24.51 21.18 -23.01
N GLY A 472 25.18 22.33 -23.14
CA GLY A 472 24.72 23.59 -22.60
C GLY A 472 25.39 24.04 -21.31
N GLY A 473 26.37 23.29 -20.81
CA GLY A 473 27.30 23.73 -19.77
C GLY A 473 26.65 24.27 -18.51
N LEU A 474 27.10 25.44 -18.10
CA LEU A 474 26.65 26.11 -16.87
C LEU A 474 25.14 26.39 -16.85
N ALA A 475 24.57 26.72 -18.00
CA ALA A 475 23.13 27.04 -18.09
C ALA A 475 22.23 25.84 -17.76
N ILE A 476 22.64 24.67 -18.20
CA ILE A 476 21.87 23.42 -18.01
C ILE A 476 22.26 22.72 -16.71
N PHE A 477 23.55 22.46 -16.48
CA PHE A 477 24.01 21.58 -15.41
C PHE A 477 24.47 22.32 -14.15
N GLY A 478 24.77 23.61 -14.24
CA GLY A 478 25.41 24.36 -13.16
C GLY A 478 26.91 24.04 -13.04
N PHE A 479 27.50 24.47 -11.95
CA PHE A 479 28.90 24.19 -11.59
C PHE A 479 29.06 22.73 -11.12
N PRO A 480 30.24 22.10 -11.32
CA PRO A 480 30.57 20.87 -10.62
C PRO A 480 30.66 21.13 -9.12
N ILE A 481 30.09 20.26 -8.30
CA ILE A 481 30.10 20.34 -6.83
C ILE A 481 30.84 19.16 -6.19
N SER A 482 31.39 18.25 -7.00
CA SER A 482 32.29 17.18 -6.57
C SER A 482 33.37 16.97 -7.62
N GLU A 483 34.44 16.24 -7.27
CA GLU A 483 35.29 15.57 -8.23
C GLU A 483 34.61 14.27 -8.73
N GLU A 484 35.23 13.61 -9.72
CA GLU A 484 34.83 12.28 -10.14
C GLU A 484 35.13 11.24 -9.04
N PHE A 485 34.17 10.35 -8.75
CA PHE A 485 34.35 9.25 -7.82
C PHE A 485 33.49 8.05 -8.22
N THR A 486 33.69 6.90 -7.56
CA THR A 486 32.87 5.71 -7.81
C THR A 486 31.68 5.66 -6.84
N GLU A 487 30.48 5.58 -7.39
CA GLU A 487 29.25 5.38 -6.66
C GLU A 487 28.43 4.26 -7.33
N ASN A 488 27.99 3.27 -6.56
CA ASN A 488 27.24 2.11 -7.06
C ASN A 488 27.92 1.42 -8.28
N GLY A 489 29.26 1.33 -8.26
CA GLY A 489 30.03 0.68 -9.32
C GLY A 489 30.21 1.49 -10.60
N ARG A 490 29.77 2.76 -10.63
CA ARG A 490 29.94 3.68 -11.77
C ARG A 490 30.81 4.87 -11.39
N THR A 491 31.57 5.40 -12.35
CA THR A 491 32.19 6.70 -12.18
C THR A 491 31.14 7.80 -12.33
N VAL A 492 31.01 8.65 -11.32
CA VAL A 492 30.02 9.72 -11.25
C VAL A 492 30.66 11.05 -10.89
N GLN A 493 30.02 12.15 -11.28
CA GLN A 493 30.33 13.50 -10.82
C GLN A 493 29.04 14.29 -10.61
N TYR A 494 28.93 14.96 -9.47
CA TYR A 494 27.79 15.80 -9.16
C TYR A 494 28.02 17.24 -9.61
N PHE A 495 26.95 17.80 -10.18
CA PHE A 495 26.78 19.19 -10.54
C PHE A 495 25.62 19.78 -9.74
N GLU A 496 25.49 21.10 -9.68
CA GLU A 496 24.38 21.72 -8.96
C GLU A 496 23.01 21.19 -9.38
N ARG A 497 22.81 20.87 -10.68
CA ARG A 497 21.52 20.48 -11.24
C ARG A 497 21.43 19.04 -11.75
N ALA A 498 22.57 18.34 -11.84
CA ALA A 498 22.65 17.01 -12.43
C ALA A 498 23.70 16.15 -11.74
N ARG A 499 23.63 14.84 -12.00
CA ARG A 499 24.73 13.90 -11.77
C ARG A 499 25.11 13.30 -13.12
N PHE A 500 26.39 13.37 -13.47
CA PHE A 500 26.92 12.65 -14.63
C PHE A 500 27.37 11.26 -14.21
N GLU A 501 27.11 10.28 -15.06
CA GLU A 501 27.48 8.88 -14.86
C GLU A 501 28.17 8.36 -16.10
N PHE A 502 29.35 7.74 -15.94
CA PHE A 502 30.07 7.12 -17.03
C PHE A 502 29.54 5.69 -17.27
N ASN A 503 29.19 5.41 -18.52
CA ASN A 503 28.73 4.11 -18.98
C ASN A 503 29.82 3.45 -19.84
N PRO A 504 30.64 2.54 -19.29
CA PRO A 504 31.73 1.91 -20.03
C PRO A 504 31.25 0.97 -21.14
N ASP A 505 30.00 0.46 -21.03
CA ASP A 505 29.42 -0.51 -21.96
C ASP A 505 28.74 0.16 -23.17
N ALA A 506 28.72 1.49 -23.23
CA ALA A 506 28.11 2.20 -24.33
C ALA A 506 28.87 1.96 -25.65
N THR A 507 28.11 1.66 -26.69
CA THR A 507 28.65 1.42 -28.04
C THR A 507 28.88 2.70 -28.84
N SER A 508 28.25 3.80 -28.43
CA SER A 508 28.42 5.14 -29.02
C SER A 508 29.14 6.06 -28.04
N GLU A 509 30.01 6.92 -28.55
CA GLU A 509 30.68 7.95 -27.72
C GLU A 509 29.67 8.90 -27.06
N ASP A 510 28.57 9.21 -27.77
CA ASP A 510 27.51 10.09 -27.26
C ASP A 510 26.75 9.49 -26.07
N ASP A 511 26.75 8.17 -25.90
CA ASP A 511 26.07 7.44 -24.81
C ASP A 511 27.02 7.08 -23.65
N LYS A 512 28.32 7.39 -23.76
CA LYS A 512 29.29 7.13 -22.69
C LYS A 512 29.08 7.95 -21.44
N VAL A 513 28.44 9.10 -21.55
CA VAL A 513 28.05 9.93 -20.42
C VAL A 513 26.53 10.08 -20.43
N MET A 514 25.90 9.78 -19.31
CA MET A 514 24.46 9.93 -19.13
C MET A 514 24.16 10.70 -17.85
N LEU A 515 22.98 11.28 -17.77
CA LEU A 515 22.51 11.88 -16.51
C LEU A 515 21.92 10.81 -15.59
N GLY A 516 22.26 10.87 -14.31
CA GLY A 516 21.64 10.11 -13.25
C GLY A 516 20.15 10.46 -13.07
N LEU A 517 19.37 9.54 -12.51
CA LEU A 517 17.92 9.66 -12.36
C LEU A 517 17.52 10.55 -11.16
N LEU A 518 18.08 11.75 -11.03
CA LEU A 518 17.91 12.61 -9.85
C LEU A 518 16.46 13.05 -9.63
N GLY A 519 15.67 13.26 -10.69
CA GLY A 519 14.25 13.58 -10.53
C GLY A 519 13.46 12.42 -9.92
N ARG A 520 13.77 11.19 -10.35
CA ARG A 520 13.19 9.96 -9.75
C ARG A 520 13.63 9.81 -8.30
N GLU A 521 14.91 10.02 -7.98
CA GLU A 521 15.44 9.94 -6.62
C GLU A 521 14.82 10.99 -5.69
N ALA A 522 14.59 12.22 -6.20
CA ALA A 522 13.90 13.27 -5.45
C ALA A 522 12.46 12.87 -5.11
N LEU A 523 11.69 12.36 -6.08
CA LEU A 523 10.32 11.88 -5.86
C LEU A 523 10.27 10.67 -4.93
N GLN A 524 11.28 9.80 -4.96
CA GLN A 524 11.41 8.68 -4.01
C GLN A 524 11.67 9.17 -2.58
N ARG A 525 12.49 10.22 -2.39
CA ARG A 525 12.70 10.85 -1.07
C ARG A 525 11.43 11.52 -0.55
N LEU A 526 10.63 12.10 -1.44
CA LEU A 526 9.32 12.67 -1.11
C LEU A 526 8.24 11.59 -0.85
N GLY A 527 8.53 10.30 -1.08
CA GLY A 527 7.56 9.23 -0.96
C GLY A 527 6.55 9.14 -2.11
N TRP A 528 6.77 9.86 -3.21
CA TRP A 528 5.86 9.89 -4.37
C TRP A 528 6.09 8.73 -5.35
N LEU A 529 7.26 8.12 -5.33
CA LEU A 529 7.58 6.93 -6.11
C LEU A 529 8.11 5.83 -5.19
N PRO A 530 7.82 4.54 -5.50
CA PRO A 530 8.39 3.43 -4.75
C PRO A 530 9.92 3.47 -4.84
N ARG A 531 10.58 3.26 -3.69
CA ARG A 531 12.04 3.13 -3.65
C ARG A 531 12.42 1.80 -4.32
N PRO A 532 13.53 1.75 -5.08
CA PRO A 532 14.04 0.47 -5.56
C PRO A 532 14.37 -0.43 -4.37
N PRO A 533 14.26 -1.77 -4.52
CA PRO A 533 14.73 -2.71 -3.50
C PRO A 533 16.18 -2.39 -3.15
N ILE A 534 16.50 -2.38 -1.86
CA ILE A 534 17.89 -2.26 -1.41
C ILE A 534 18.61 -3.52 -1.91
N ASP A 535 19.64 -3.32 -2.72
CA ASP A 535 20.49 -4.43 -3.16
C ASP A 535 21.26 -4.96 -1.94
N THR A 536 20.85 -6.14 -1.46
CA THR A 536 21.49 -6.83 -0.33
C THR A 536 22.53 -7.85 -0.78
N THR A 537 22.94 -7.87 -2.05
CA THR A 537 23.93 -8.81 -2.58
C THR A 537 25.36 -8.57 -2.08
N GLY A 538 25.55 -7.72 -1.09
CA GLY A 538 26.86 -7.40 -0.50
C GLY A 538 26.91 -7.30 1.03
N LEU A 539 25.84 -7.71 1.74
CA LEU A 539 25.82 -7.74 3.21
C LEU A 539 25.95 -9.15 3.76
#